data_f2bfdb5c4b0d52ae79c50016a1c40dfb
#
_entry.id   f2bfdb5c4b0d52ae79c50016a1c40dfb
#
_cell.length_a   1.000
_cell.length_b   1.000
_cell.length_c   1.000
_cell.angle_alpha   90.00
_cell.angle_beta   90.00
_cell.angle_gamma   90.00
#
_symmetry.space_group_name_H-M   'P 1'
#
loop_
_entity.id
_entity.type
_entity.pdbx_description
1 polymer ?
#
loop_
_entity_poly.entity_id
_entity_poly.type
_entity_poly.pdbx_seq_one_letter_code
_entity_poly.pdbx_strand_id
1 'polypeptide(L)'
;PGFDVTAGFHIITPKSNYQYFSPSSELKHLSILDNESLSTILGPSEETQILYSLSEAQINDEPLFNMPGGLDWGDALLMPYIQGSIGIIKNTEVLFRYAPSVNLKKFSTGFWGIGIKHDIKQWIPAINILPFDLSIIGAYSKLNSQYDFTNPQQNLTFEVKAFNSNFILSKKIAFFTPYIGLGYQYSKSSLALNGTYTVENFDGIQIVDDAEFSITDPFDLSFGGVKGLKANIGGRIKILLFTIHVDWTKAEYDIFTVGFGLNSDIGSGLIGGIID
;
A
#
# COMPACT_ATOMS: atom_id res chain seq x y z
N PRO A 1 -28.59 8.31 -7.43
CA PRO A 1 -27.15 8.37 -7.69
C PRO A 1 -26.58 9.67 -7.14
N GLY A 2 -25.44 9.60 -6.49
CA GLY A 2 -24.72 10.74 -5.94
C GLY A 2 -23.24 10.58 -6.24
N PHE A 3 -22.44 11.61 -5.92
CA PHE A 3 -21.00 11.53 -5.98
C PHE A 3 -20.37 11.90 -4.64
N ASP A 4 -19.19 11.39 -4.39
CA ASP A 4 -18.35 11.76 -3.26
C ASP A 4 -16.92 11.97 -3.77
N VAL A 5 -16.29 13.06 -3.33
CA VAL A 5 -14.88 13.32 -3.56
C VAL A 5 -14.25 13.65 -2.22
N THR A 6 -13.27 12.90 -1.82
CA THR A 6 -12.60 13.03 -0.52
C THR A 6 -11.10 13.09 -0.70
N ALA A 7 -10.45 14.01 -0.01
CA ALA A 7 -9.01 14.03 0.21
C ALA A 7 -8.72 13.75 1.69
N GLY A 8 -7.67 13.01 1.98
CA GLY A 8 -7.37 12.64 3.36
C GLY A 8 -5.99 12.02 3.53
N PHE A 9 -5.77 11.53 4.74
CA PHE A 9 -4.53 10.88 5.14
C PHE A 9 -4.83 9.60 5.90
N HIS A 10 -4.02 8.57 5.62
CA HIS A 10 -3.86 7.42 6.48
C HIS A 10 -2.61 7.59 7.31
N ILE A 11 -2.72 7.40 8.60
CA ILE A 11 -1.61 7.32 9.54
C ILE A 11 -1.49 5.84 9.91
N ILE A 12 -0.44 5.20 9.44
CA ILE A 12 -0.20 3.77 9.62
C ILE A 12 0.87 3.63 10.69
N THR A 13 0.54 2.93 11.78
CA THR A 13 1.47 2.69 12.88
C THR A 13 1.86 1.20 12.85
N PRO A 14 3.02 0.87 12.29
CA PRO A 14 3.51 -0.50 12.30
C PRO A 14 4.02 -0.89 13.69
N LYS A 15 4.12 -2.18 13.93
CA LYS A 15 4.81 -2.69 15.11
C LYS A 15 6.34 -2.53 14.91
N SER A 16 7.09 -2.38 15.98
CA SER A 16 8.56 -2.18 15.94
C SER A 16 9.34 -3.29 15.22
N ASN A 17 8.81 -4.51 15.18
CA ASN A 17 9.43 -5.63 14.48
C ASN A 17 9.37 -5.52 12.93
N TYR A 18 8.71 -4.52 12.38
CA TYR A 18 8.63 -4.27 10.93
C TYR A 18 9.65 -3.26 10.40
N GLN A 19 10.55 -2.79 11.25
CA GLN A 19 11.64 -1.89 10.84
C GLN A 19 12.74 -2.62 10.07
N TYR A 20 12.88 -3.93 10.28
CA TYR A 20 13.89 -4.76 9.65
C TYR A 20 13.27 -6.01 9.03
N PHE A 21 13.93 -6.54 8.02
CA PHE A 21 13.63 -7.86 7.45
C PHE A 21 14.93 -8.61 7.17
N SER A 22 14.88 -9.93 7.31
CA SER A 22 15.98 -10.79 6.88
C SER A 22 15.62 -11.38 5.53
N PRO A 23 16.40 -11.12 4.47
CA PRO A 23 16.20 -11.80 3.21
C PRO A 23 16.40 -13.29 3.44
N SER A 24 15.39 -14.06 3.12
CA SER A 24 15.41 -15.50 3.31
C SER A 24 16.46 -16.17 2.39
N SER A 25 16.72 -17.45 2.63
CA SER A 25 17.60 -18.35 1.87
C SER A 25 17.38 -18.40 0.34
N GLU A 26 16.47 -17.60 -0.21
CA GLU A 26 16.22 -17.46 -1.63
C GLU A 26 17.28 -16.63 -2.36
N LEU A 27 18.06 -15.84 -1.63
CA LEU A 27 19.21 -15.08 -2.15
C LEU A 27 20.49 -15.97 -2.18
N LYS A 28 20.51 -16.94 -3.09
CA LYS A 28 21.55 -18.01 -3.11
C LYS A 28 22.99 -17.52 -3.20
N HIS A 29 23.24 -16.32 -3.71
CA HIS A 29 24.56 -15.77 -3.97
C HIS A 29 24.78 -14.39 -3.35
N LEU A 30 23.83 -13.92 -2.53
CA LEU A 30 23.88 -12.61 -1.89
C LEU A 30 24.03 -12.78 -0.38
N SER A 31 24.96 -12.06 0.21
CA SER A 31 25.16 -11.93 1.65
C SER A 31 25.03 -10.47 2.08
N ILE A 32 24.90 -10.25 3.36
CA ILE A 32 24.76 -8.92 3.95
C ILE A 32 25.99 -8.66 4.79
N LEU A 33 26.68 -7.55 4.53
CA LEU A 33 27.84 -7.16 5.31
C LEU A 33 27.41 -6.81 6.74
N ASP A 34 28.03 -7.44 7.73
CA ASP A 34 27.92 -7.17 9.17
C ASP A 34 26.50 -7.19 9.77
N ASN A 35 25.47 -7.53 8.98
CA ASN A 35 24.09 -7.52 9.45
C ASN A 35 23.29 -8.73 8.94
N GLU A 36 22.53 -9.33 9.82
CA GLU A 36 21.58 -10.39 9.47
C GLU A 36 20.21 -9.85 8.96
N SER A 37 20.03 -8.52 8.95
CA SER A 37 18.77 -7.89 8.60
C SER A 37 18.93 -6.59 7.82
N LEU A 38 18.01 -6.36 6.89
CA LEU A 38 17.93 -5.15 6.07
C LEU A 38 16.85 -4.22 6.60
N SER A 39 17.07 -2.92 6.42
CA SER A 39 16.08 -1.89 6.75
C SER A 39 14.87 -1.98 5.83
N THR A 40 13.67 -1.91 6.38
CA THR A 40 12.45 -1.67 5.59
C THR A 40 12.29 -0.18 5.31
N ILE A 41 11.27 0.22 4.56
CA ILE A 41 10.93 1.64 4.35
C ILE A 41 10.65 2.39 5.66
N LEU A 42 10.27 1.68 6.71
CA LEU A 42 9.97 2.22 8.05
C LEU A 42 11.17 2.13 9.00
N GLY A 43 12.24 1.51 8.57
CA GLY A 43 13.47 1.36 9.35
C GLY A 43 14.37 2.59 9.31
N PRO A 44 15.54 2.51 9.95
CA PRO A 44 16.54 3.58 9.93
C PRO A 44 17.05 3.86 8.53
N SER A 45 17.55 5.07 8.32
CA SER A 45 18.05 5.54 7.02
C SER A 45 19.45 5.03 6.66
N GLU A 46 20.01 4.12 7.42
CA GLU A 46 21.34 3.54 7.19
C GLU A 46 21.30 2.61 5.99
N GLU A 47 22.23 2.84 5.05
CA GLU A 47 22.42 1.95 3.91
C GLU A 47 23.17 0.69 4.35
N THR A 48 22.82 -0.46 3.76
CA THR A 48 23.46 -1.73 4.06
C THR A 48 24.09 -2.30 2.79
N GLN A 49 25.36 -2.62 2.83
CA GLN A 49 26.07 -3.17 1.70
C GLN A 49 25.67 -4.63 1.45
N ILE A 50 25.31 -4.93 0.23
CA ILE A 50 25.03 -6.28 -0.26
C ILE A 50 26.26 -6.79 -0.99
N LEU A 51 26.68 -7.99 -0.59
CA LEU A 51 27.83 -8.69 -1.13
C LEU A 51 27.37 -9.83 -2.03
N TYR A 52 28.18 -10.14 -3.03
CA TYR A 52 27.96 -11.25 -3.93
C TYR A 52 29.06 -12.30 -3.75
N SER A 53 28.63 -13.57 -3.67
CA SER A 53 29.54 -14.71 -3.57
C SER A 53 29.15 -15.79 -4.58
N LEU A 54 30.11 -16.26 -5.35
CA LEU A 54 29.94 -17.39 -6.28
C LEU A 54 31.17 -18.28 -6.22
N SER A 55 31.08 -19.39 -5.51
CA SER A 55 32.19 -20.31 -5.28
C SER A 55 32.74 -20.92 -6.55
N GLU A 56 31.91 -21.17 -7.56
CA GLU A 56 32.32 -21.70 -8.87
C GLU A 56 33.21 -20.71 -9.64
N ALA A 57 33.02 -19.42 -9.45
CA ALA A 57 33.81 -18.35 -10.05
C ALA A 57 34.89 -17.79 -9.09
N GLN A 58 35.02 -18.39 -7.91
CA GLN A 58 35.95 -17.94 -6.83
C GLN A 58 35.70 -16.48 -6.38
N ILE A 59 34.44 -16.02 -6.49
CA ILE A 59 33.99 -14.73 -5.98
C ILE A 59 33.60 -14.91 -4.51
N ASN A 60 34.24 -14.17 -3.62
CA ASN A 60 33.99 -14.25 -2.18
C ASN A 60 33.65 -12.88 -1.64
N ASP A 61 32.36 -12.69 -1.28
CA ASP A 61 31.87 -11.51 -0.57
C ASP A 61 32.26 -10.15 -1.20
N GLU A 62 32.18 -10.06 -2.54
CA GLU A 62 32.49 -8.82 -3.24
C GLU A 62 31.31 -7.85 -3.20
N PRO A 63 31.54 -6.55 -3.00
CA PRO A 63 30.50 -5.54 -2.98
C PRO A 63 29.72 -5.50 -4.29
N LEU A 64 28.39 -5.62 -4.21
CA LEU A 64 27.54 -5.58 -5.38
C LEU A 64 26.76 -4.24 -5.48
N PHE A 65 26.09 -3.84 -4.41
CA PHE A 65 25.36 -2.57 -4.31
C PHE A 65 25.03 -2.25 -2.85
N ASN A 66 24.65 -0.98 -2.61
CA ASN A 66 24.14 -0.58 -1.31
C ASN A 66 22.61 -0.60 -1.31
N MET A 67 22.03 -1.45 -0.46
CA MET A 67 20.60 -1.44 -0.19
C MET A 67 20.23 -0.13 0.50
N PRO A 68 19.26 0.64 -0.03
CA PRO A 68 18.88 1.88 0.61
C PRO A 68 18.27 1.64 1.99
N GLY A 69 18.55 2.53 2.92
CA GLY A 69 17.93 2.56 4.24
C GLY A 69 16.46 3.00 4.17
N GLY A 70 15.78 2.94 5.30
CA GLY A 70 14.42 3.41 5.45
C GLY A 70 14.29 4.93 5.44
N LEU A 71 13.07 5.43 5.58
CA LEU A 71 12.79 6.87 5.59
C LEU A 71 13.00 7.53 6.95
N ASP A 72 13.22 6.73 7.99
CA ASP A 72 13.38 7.18 9.39
C ASP A 72 12.29 8.19 9.84
N TRP A 73 11.06 7.97 9.41
CA TRP A 73 9.93 8.84 9.73
C TRP A 73 9.35 8.59 11.13
N GLY A 74 10.07 7.84 11.98
CA GLY A 74 9.62 7.45 13.30
C GLY A 74 8.58 6.31 13.24
N ASP A 75 7.67 6.29 14.20
CA ASP A 75 6.76 5.16 14.42
C ASP A 75 5.50 5.18 13.54
N ALA A 76 5.35 6.12 12.60
CA ALA A 76 4.15 6.25 11.79
C ALA A 76 4.42 6.67 10.35
N LEU A 77 3.76 6.01 9.40
CA LEU A 77 3.76 6.37 7.99
C LEU A 77 2.52 7.19 7.65
N LEU A 78 2.71 8.38 7.10
CA LEU A 78 1.64 9.25 6.61
C LEU A 78 1.44 9.03 5.11
N MET A 79 0.25 8.57 4.72
CA MET A 79 -0.11 8.33 3.31
C MET A 79 -1.29 9.22 2.90
N PRO A 80 -1.06 10.27 2.10
CA PRO A 80 -2.14 11.08 1.54
C PRO A 80 -2.91 10.30 0.47
N TYR A 81 -4.20 10.60 0.31
CA TYR A 81 -5.00 10.04 -0.76
C TYR A 81 -6.09 11.00 -1.24
N ILE A 82 -6.51 10.80 -2.48
CA ILE A 82 -7.74 11.36 -3.04
C ILE A 82 -8.63 10.19 -3.44
N GLN A 83 -9.90 10.24 -3.09
CA GLN A 83 -10.87 9.24 -3.44
C GLN A 83 -12.06 9.90 -4.10
N GLY A 84 -12.46 9.35 -5.24
CA GLY A 84 -13.73 9.67 -5.88
C GLY A 84 -14.66 8.47 -5.82
N SER A 85 -15.97 8.70 -5.66
CA SER A 85 -16.97 7.66 -5.84
C SER A 85 -18.22 8.18 -6.52
N ILE A 86 -18.90 7.28 -7.21
CA ILE A 86 -20.18 7.54 -7.87
C ILE A 86 -21.16 6.44 -7.53
N GLY A 87 -22.34 6.86 -7.12
CA GLY A 87 -23.50 5.98 -6.95
C GLY A 87 -24.06 5.59 -8.32
N ILE A 88 -24.26 4.29 -8.50
CA ILE A 88 -24.94 3.72 -9.66
C ILE A 88 -26.32 3.16 -9.26
N ILE A 89 -26.80 2.15 -9.94
CA ILE A 89 -28.12 1.56 -9.68
C ILE A 89 -28.14 0.71 -8.40
N LYS A 90 -29.33 0.54 -7.80
CA LYS A 90 -29.61 -0.35 -6.66
C LYS A 90 -28.65 -0.13 -5.47
N ASN A 91 -28.46 1.12 -5.09
CA ASN A 91 -27.61 1.50 -3.95
C ASN A 91 -26.18 0.90 -4.02
N THR A 92 -25.65 0.84 -5.23
CA THR A 92 -24.27 0.41 -5.49
C THR A 92 -23.43 1.65 -5.78
N GLU A 93 -22.21 1.68 -5.25
CA GLU A 93 -21.25 2.76 -5.38
C GLU A 93 -19.93 2.19 -5.90
N VAL A 94 -19.37 2.81 -6.93
CA VAL A 94 -18.02 2.50 -7.42
C VAL A 94 -17.09 3.57 -6.90
N LEU A 95 -15.95 3.13 -6.37
CA LEU A 95 -14.93 3.99 -5.76
C LEU A 95 -13.61 3.85 -6.53
N PHE A 96 -12.93 4.98 -6.66
CA PHE A 96 -11.56 5.03 -7.13
C PHE A 96 -10.73 5.83 -6.12
N ARG A 97 -9.60 5.30 -5.69
CA ARG A 97 -8.66 5.94 -4.78
C ARG A 97 -7.31 6.07 -5.45
N TYR A 98 -6.68 7.20 -5.25
CA TYR A 98 -5.40 7.53 -5.84
C TYR A 98 -4.56 8.34 -4.85
N ALA A 99 -3.29 7.96 -4.72
CA ALA A 99 -2.27 8.80 -4.13
C ALA A 99 -1.25 9.11 -5.23
N PRO A 100 -1.05 10.38 -5.57
CA PRO A 100 -0.08 10.77 -6.58
C PRO A 100 1.31 10.30 -6.17
N SER A 101 2.13 9.98 -7.16
CA SER A 101 3.51 9.60 -6.90
C SER A 101 4.24 10.76 -6.22
N VAL A 102 4.77 10.48 -5.04
CA VAL A 102 5.64 11.42 -4.33
C VAL A 102 7.08 11.04 -4.66
N ASN A 103 7.81 11.98 -5.25
CA ASN A 103 9.20 11.80 -5.57
C ASN A 103 10.06 12.47 -4.48
N LEU A 104 10.72 11.66 -3.68
CA LEU A 104 11.63 12.10 -2.62
C LEU A 104 13.06 11.73 -3.03
N LYS A 105 13.75 12.64 -3.69
CA LYS A 105 15.12 12.40 -4.24
C LYS A 105 15.11 11.20 -5.21
N LYS A 106 15.72 10.08 -4.77
CA LYS A 106 15.84 8.83 -5.53
C LYS A 106 14.64 7.88 -5.33
N PHE A 107 13.74 8.20 -4.41
CA PHE A 107 12.60 7.35 -4.06
C PHE A 107 11.31 7.91 -4.64
N SER A 108 10.54 7.08 -5.30
CA SER A 108 9.19 7.40 -5.79
C SER A 108 8.19 6.37 -5.29
N THR A 109 7.02 6.81 -4.89
CA THR A 109 5.94 5.89 -4.48
C THR A 109 4.60 6.39 -4.96
N GLY A 110 3.77 5.50 -5.45
CA GLY A 110 2.42 5.79 -5.91
C GLY A 110 1.45 4.68 -5.55
N PHE A 111 0.20 5.03 -5.39
CA PHE A 111 -0.86 4.12 -5.00
C PHE A 111 -2.13 4.39 -5.80
N TRP A 112 -2.81 3.34 -6.22
CA TRP A 112 -4.17 3.43 -6.74
C TRP A 112 -5.03 2.24 -6.26
N GLY A 113 -6.33 2.42 -6.25
CA GLY A 113 -7.28 1.38 -5.90
C GLY A 113 -8.64 1.60 -6.50
N ILE A 114 -9.37 0.52 -6.69
CA ILE A 114 -10.76 0.51 -7.15
C ILE A 114 -11.58 -0.34 -6.18
N GLY A 115 -12.82 0.08 -5.93
CA GLY A 115 -13.71 -0.65 -5.05
C GLY A 115 -15.17 -0.55 -5.48
N ILE A 116 -15.96 -1.47 -4.97
CA ILE A 116 -17.41 -1.48 -5.10
C ILE A 116 -18.00 -1.63 -3.70
N LYS A 117 -18.92 -0.74 -3.37
CA LYS A 117 -19.73 -0.80 -2.16
C LYS A 117 -21.19 -1.02 -2.54
N HIS A 118 -21.86 -1.92 -1.86
CA HIS A 118 -23.25 -2.25 -2.12
C HIS A 118 -24.06 -2.29 -0.82
N ASP A 119 -25.23 -1.66 -0.81
CA ASP A 119 -26.19 -1.77 0.29
C ASP A 119 -26.91 -3.13 0.21
N ILE A 120 -26.56 -4.01 1.16
CA ILE A 120 -27.14 -5.34 1.25
C ILE A 120 -28.43 -5.38 2.09
N LYS A 121 -28.73 -4.35 2.86
CA LYS A 121 -29.93 -4.27 3.69
C LYS A 121 -31.20 -4.41 2.86
N GLN A 122 -31.25 -3.85 1.65
CA GLN A 122 -32.37 -3.90 0.73
C GLN A 122 -32.81 -5.33 0.33
N TRP A 123 -31.90 -6.30 0.46
CA TRP A 123 -32.12 -7.70 0.06
C TRP A 123 -32.59 -8.59 1.23
N ILE A 124 -32.55 -8.08 2.47
CA ILE A 124 -32.87 -8.87 3.66
C ILE A 124 -34.25 -8.45 4.17
N PRO A 125 -35.32 -9.27 3.99
CA PRO A 125 -36.64 -8.99 4.54
C PRO A 125 -36.59 -8.77 6.05
N ALA A 126 -37.45 -7.90 6.58
CA ALA A 126 -37.51 -7.50 7.98
C ALA A 126 -36.34 -6.65 8.50
N ILE A 127 -35.15 -6.72 7.92
CA ILE A 127 -34.02 -5.85 8.30
C ILE A 127 -34.13 -4.47 7.63
N ASN A 128 -34.77 -4.37 6.49
CA ASN A 128 -34.95 -3.12 5.74
C ASN A 128 -35.70 -2.03 6.53
N ILE A 129 -36.51 -2.40 7.52
CA ILE A 129 -37.28 -1.48 8.39
C ILE A 129 -36.46 -0.95 9.57
N LEU A 130 -35.31 -1.56 9.87
CA LEU A 130 -34.49 -1.16 11.01
C LEU A 130 -33.75 0.15 10.73
N PRO A 131 -33.53 1.00 11.75
CA PRO A 131 -32.98 2.33 11.59
C PRO A 131 -31.44 2.30 11.51
N PHE A 132 -30.86 1.38 10.73
CA PHE A 132 -29.43 1.30 10.40
C PHE A 132 -29.25 0.86 8.95
N ASP A 133 -28.08 1.12 8.41
CA ASP A 133 -27.68 0.71 7.07
C ASP A 133 -26.63 -0.40 7.16
N LEU A 134 -26.73 -1.37 6.25
CA LEU A 134 -25.80 -2.49 6.17
C LEU A 134 -25.24 -2.58 4.75
N SER A 135 -23.94 -2.46 4.60
CA SER A 135 -23.28 -2.53 3.31
C SER A 135 -22.07 -3.45 3.30
N ILE A 136 -21.73 -3.96 2.12
CA ILE A 136 -20.51 -4.68 1.86
C ILE A 136 -19.66 -3.85 0.90
N ILE A 137 -18.35 -3.84 1.12
CA ILE A 137 -17.37 -3.26 0.21
C ILE A 137 -16.33 -4.29 -0.15
N GLY A 138 -15.97 -4.36 -1.43
CA GLY A 138 -14.81 -5.08 -1.94
C GLY A 138 -13.91 -4.09 -2.66
N ALA A 139 -12.62 -4.12 -2.42
CA ALA A 139 -11.67 -3.21 -3.04
C ALA A 139 -10.35 -3.91 -3.37
N TYR A 140 -9.79 -3.56 -4.51
CA TYR A 140 -8.45 -3.92 -4.94
C TYR A 140 -7.57 -2.68 -4.96
N SER A 141 -6.33 -2.82 -4.56
CA SER A 141 -5.36 -1.73 -4.58
C SER A 141 -3.97 -2.21 -4.94
N LYS A 142 -3.19 -1.29 -5.52
CA LYS A 142 -1.80 -1.51 -5.91
C LYS A 142 -0.96 -0.31 -5.46
N LEU A 143 0.11 -0.60 -4.73
CA LEU A 143 1.16 0.33 -4.38
C LEU A 143 2.42 -0.06 -5.15
N ASN A 144 3.07 0.91 -5.78
CA ASN A 144 4.37 0.76 -6.39
C ASN A 144 5.32 1.77 -5.74
N SER A 145 6.48 1.29 -5.37
CA SER A 145 7.57 2.13 -4.89
C SER A 145 8.84 1.76 -5.67
N GLN A 146 9.62 2.75 -6.04
CA GLN A 146 10.87 2.58 -6.77
C GLN A 146 11.95 3.44 -6.14
N TYR A 147 13.13 2.88 -6.04
CA TYR A 147 14.34 3.59 -5.67
C TYR A 147 15.32 3.51 -6.84
N ASP A 148 15.73 4.68 -7.36
CA ASP A 148 16.66 4.79 -8.46
C ASP A 148 18.08 4.94 -7.92
N PHE A 149 18.99 4.06 -8.35
CA PHE A 149 20.41 4.16 -8.03
C PHE A 149 21.07 5.30 -8.82
N THR A 150 22.36 5.46 -8.64
CA THR A 150 23.14 6.49 -9.38
C THR A 150 23.17 6.21 -10.87
N ASN A 151 23.21 4.94 -11.27
CA ASN A 151 23.02 4.51 -12.65
C ASN A 151 21.52 4.48 -12.97
N PRO A 152 21.00 5.26 -13.95
CA PRO A 152 19.58 5.31 -14.27
C PRO A 152 18.97 4.00 -14.77
N GLN A 153 19.80 3.04 -15.15
CA GLN A 153 19.37 1.71 -15.60
C GLN A 153 19.22 0.72 -14.42
N GLN A 154 19.59 1.14 -13.22
CA GLN A 154 19.53 0.34 -12.01
C GLN A 154 18.48 0.89 -11.06
N ASN A 155 17.55 0.06 -10.64
CA ASN A 155 16.54 0.45 -9.66
C ASN A 155 16.08 -0.73 -8.82
N LEU A 156 15.59 -0.42 -7.62
CA LEU A 156 14.92 -1.34 -6.73
C LEU A 156 13.43 -1.04 -6.75
N THR A 157 12.62 -2.03 -7.12
CA THR A 157 11.16 -1.90 -7.23
C THR A 157 10.48 -2.70 -6.14
N PHE A 158 9.57 -2.08 -5.42
CA PHE A 158 8.72 -2.72 -4.44
C PHE A 158 7.25 -2.57 -4.84
N GLU A 159 6.54 -3.67 -4.98
CA GLU A 159 5.14 -3.69 -5.37
C GLU A 159 4.30 -4.39 -4.30
N VAL A 160 3.15 -3.82 -3.95
CA VAL A 160 2.15 -4.47 -3.10
C VAL A 160 0.81 -4.47 -3.82
N LYS A 161 0.22 -5.64 -3.97
CA LYS A 161 -1.16 -5.85 -4.43
C LYS A 161 -2.01 -6.29 -3.25
N ALA A 162 -3.11 -5.61 -3.01
CA ALA A 162 -3.99 -5.92 -1.89
C ALA A 162 -5.45 -6.01 -2.29
N PHE A 163 -6.14 -6.97 -1.70
CA PHE A 163 -7.58 -7.11 -1.74
C PHE A 163 -8.16 -6.93 -0.34
N ASN A 164 -9.22 -6.13 -0.25
CA ASN A 164 -9.93 -5.86 0.99
C ASN A 164 -11.42 -6.11 0.80
N SER A 165 -12.03 -6.79 1.77
CA SER A 165 -13.49 -6.86 1.89
C SER A 165 -13.93 -6.42 3.28
N ASN A 166 -15.09 -5.77 3.39
CA ASN A 166 -15.57 -5.26 4.67
C ASN A 166 -17.11 -5.23 4.70
N PHE A 167 -17.71 -5.72 5.77
CA PHE A 167 -19.11 -5.49 6.13
C PHE A 167 -19.16 -4.26 7.02
N ILE A 168 -20.04 -3.32 6.69
CA ILE A 168 -20.16 -2.03 7.37
C ILE A 168 -21.59 -1.87 7.87
N LEU A 169 -21.73 -1.69 9.18
CA LEU A 169 -22.95 -1.29 9.83
C LEU A 169 -22.86 0.19 10.19
N SER A 170 -23.83 0.98 9.77
CA SER A 170 -23.87 2.42 10.04
C SER A 170 -25.27 2.89 10.43
N LYS A 171 -25.32 4.03 11.11
CA LYS A 171 -26.60 4.67 11.48
C LYS A 171 -26.51 6.17 11.28
N LYS A 172 -27.35 6.72 10.42
CA LYS A 172 -27.44 8.17 10.24
C LYS A 172 -28.23 8.81 11.39
N ILE A 173 -27.60 9.71 12.12
CA ILE A 173 -28.16 10.48 13.24
C ILE A 173 -27.96 11.96 12.91
N ALA A 174 -28.98 12.59 12.35
CA ALA A 174 -28.93 13.97 11.84
C ALA A 174 -27.73 14.17 10.87
N PHE A 175 -26.74 14.96 11.27
CA PHE A 175 -25.54 15.25 10.48
C PHE A 175 -24.38 14.29 10.75
N PHE A 176 -24.51 13.39 11.74
CA PHE A 176 -23.48 12.43 12.14
C PHE A 176 -23.86 11.00 11.79
N THR A 177 -22.91 10.25 11.25
CA THR A 177 -23.08 8.84 10.88
C THR A 177 -21.96 8.02 11.49
N PRO A 178 -22.14 7.45 12.70
CA PRO A 178 -21.21 6.44 13.24
C PRO A 178 -21.30 5.16 12.42
N TYR A 179 -20.18 4.45 12.34
CA TYR A 179 -20.10 3.14 11.68
C TYR A 179 -19.09 2.23 12.34
N ILE A 180 -19.34 0.95 12.20
CA ILE A 180 -18.41 -0.12 12.54
C ILE A 180 -18.29 -1.05 11.35
N GLY A 181 -17.15 -1.68 11.21
CA GLY A 181 -16.92 -2.64 10.13
C GLY A 181 -16.11 -3.84 10.58
N LEU A 182 -16.40 -4.96 9.96
CA LEU A 182 -15.64 -6.21 10.08
C LEU A 182 -15.29 -6.70 8.69
N GLY A 183 -14.05 -7.07 8.48
CA GLY A 183 -13.61 -7.46 7.16
C GLY A 183 -12.41 -8.37 7.14
N TYR A 184 -11.97 -8.66 5.95
CA TYR A 184 -10.81 -9.47 5.67
C TYR A 184 -9.90 -8.75 4.67
N GLN A 185 -8.60 -8.87 4.88
CA GLN A 185 -7.58 -8.33 3.99
C GLN A 185 -6.63 -9.43 3.54
N TYR A 186 -6.13 -9.27 2.33
CA TYR A 186 -5.13 -10.14 1.74
C TYR A 186 -4.21 -9.30 0.86
N SER A 187 -2.89 -9.47 1.01
CA SER A 187 -1.92 -8.82 0.13
C SER A 187 -0.80 -9.77 -0.31
N LYS A 188 -0.16 -9.38 -1.39
CA LYS A 188 1.11 -9.95 -1.88
C LYS A 188 2.07 -8.81 -2.12
N SER A 189 3.33 -9.04 -1.79
CA SER A 189 4.41 -8.10 -2.01
C SER A 189 5.49 -8.72 -2.89
N SER A 190 6.13 -7.92 -3.73
CA SER A 190 7.32 -8.31 -4.47
C SER A 190 8.39 -7.23 -4.38
N LEU A 191 9.64 -7.67 -4.40
CA LEU A 191 10.82 -6.81 -4.40
C LEU A 191 11.74 -7.30 -5.51
N ALA A 192 12.05 -6.42 -6.47
CA ALA A 192 12.91 -6.74 -7.60
C ALA A 192 14.04 -5.72 -7.71
N LEU A 193 15.24 -6.22 -7.94
CA LEU A 193 16.41 -5.42 -8.26
C LEU A 193 16.66 -5.53 -9.77
N ASN A 194 16.48 -4.41 -10.47
CA ASN A 194 16.55 -4.37 -11.93
C ASN A 194 17.84 -3.68 -12.39
N GLY A 195 18.35 -4.12 -13.52
CA GLY A 195 19.54 -3.57 -14.15
C GLY A 195 20.76 -4.46 -14.08
N THR A 196 21.86 -4.01 -14.67
CA THR A 196 23.13 -4.76 -14.69
C THR A 196 24.07 -4.18 -13.65
N TYR A 197 24.62 -5.06 -12.83
CA TYR A 197 25.56 -4.76 -11.76
C TYR A 197 26.88 -5.46 -12.06
N THR A 198 27.97 -4.70 -12.02
CA THR A 198 29.33 -5.21 -12.27
C THR A 198 30.04 -5.38 -10.93
N VAL A 199 30.58 -6.54 -10.72
CA VAL A 199 31.46 -6.82 -9.58
C VAL A 199 32.88 -6.43 -10.00
N GLU A 200 33.38 -5.34 -9.41
CA GLU A 200 34.74 -4.85 -9.66
C GLU A 200 35.70 -5.46 -8.63
N ASN A 201 36.85 -5.94 -9.13
CA ASN A 201 37.98 -6.42 -8.38
C ASN A 201 37.87 -7.73 -7.60
N PHE A 202 38.40 -8.75 -8.20
CA PHE A 202 38.80 -9.95 -7.49
C PHE A 202 40.20 -9.77 -6.91
N ASP A 203 40.29 -9.46 -5.62
CA ASP A 203 41.58 -9.44 -4.95
C ASP A 203 42.12 -10.87 -4.80
N GLY A 204 43.13 -11.20 -5.58
CA GLY A 204 43.97 -12.35 -5.37
C GLY A 204 44.11 -13.36 -6.50
N ILE A 205 43.43 -13.24 -7.61
CA ILE A 205 43.67 -14.04 -8.81
C ILE A 205 43.99 -13.10 -9.95
N GLN A 206 45.17 -13.22 -10.54
CA GLN A 206 45.48 -12.61 -11.83
C GLN A 206 44.52 -13.21 -12.85
N ILE A 207 43.37 -12.55 -13.08
CA ILE A 207 42.60 -12.82 -14.27
C ILE A 207 43.34 -12.14 -15.42
N VAL A 208 43.95 -12.94 -16.24
CA VAL A 208 44.47 -12.54 -17.53
C VAL A 208 43.24 -12.21 -18.39
N ASP A 209 43.17 -10.93 -18.78
CA ASP A 209 42.09 -10.28 -19.53
C ASP A 209 40.89 -9.80 -18.72
N ASP A 210 40.56 -8.52 -18.92
CA ASP A 210 39.47 -7.67 -18.47
C ASP A 210 38.04 -8.29 -18.42
N ALA A 211 37.86 -9.44 -17.76
CA ALA A 211 36.57 -10.06 -17.60
C ALA A 211 35.80 -9.41 -16.42
N GLU A 212 35.12 -8.31 -16.67
CA GLU A 212 34.11 -7.78 -15.77
C GLU A 212 33.01 -8.84 -15.59
N PHE A 213 32.79 -9.30 -14.37
CA PHE A 213 31.66 -10.15 -14.08
C PHE A 213 30.42 -9.28 -13.83
N SER A 214 29.41 -9.43 -14.66
CA SER A 214 28.17 -8.65 -14.55
C SER A 214 26.96 -9.54 -14.33
N ILE A 215 26.04 -9.06 -13.48
CA ILE A 215 24.81 -9.73 -13.16
C ILE A 215 23.66 -8.82 -13.58
N THR A 216 22.75 -9.33 -14.38
CA THR A 216 21.53 -8.59 -14.78
C THR A 216 20.35 -9.11 -13.99
N ASP A 217 19.57 -8.19 -13.43
CA ASP A 217 18.37 -8.43 -12.62
C ASP A 217 18.64 -9.46 -11.50
N PRO A 218 19.50 -9.12 -10.52
CA PRO A 218 20.05 -10.08 -9.55
C PRO A 218 19.00 -10.85 -8.76
N PHE A 219 17.83 -10.25 -8.51
CA PHE A 219 16.74 -10.95 -7.84
C PHE A 219 15.36 -10.35 -8.15
N ASP A 220 14.35 -11.22 -8.12
CA ASP A 220 12.91 -10.91 -8.08
C ASP A 220 12.26 -11.80 -7.02
N LEU A 221 11.95 -11.21 -5.87
CA LEU A 221 11.44 -11.90 -4.70
C LEU A 221 9.94 -11.63 -4.54
N SER A 222 9.16 -12.69 -4.33
CA SER A 222 7.75 -12.59 -4.00
C SER A 222 7.49 -13.06 -2.57
N PHE A 223 6.84 -12.23 -1.79
CA PHE A 223 6.53 -12.54 -0.39
C PHE A 223 5.03 -12.68 -0.18
N GLY A 224 4.63 -13.57 0.72
CA GLY A 224 3.31 -13.51 1.31
C GLY A 224 3.17 -12.21 2.08
N GLY A 225 2.21 -11.37 1.66
CA GLY A 225 1.90 -10.15 2.40
C GLY A 225 0.96 -10.42 3.58
N VAL A 226 0.37 -9.35 4.07
CA VAL A 226 -0.59 -9.39 5.17
C VAL A 226 -1.86 -10.12 4.76
N LYS A 227 -2.35 -11.03 5.62
CA LYS A 227 -3.64 -11.69 5.49
C LYS A 227 -4.30 -11.83 6.85
N GLY A 228 -5.59 -11.52 6.95
CA GLY A 228 -6.30 -11.68 8.21
C GLY A 228 -7.55 -10.84 8.33
N LEU A 229 -8.18 -10.98 9.47
CA LEU A 229 -9.35 -10.20 9.84
C LEU A 229 -8.94 -8.77 10.18
N LYS A 230 -9.84 -7.85 9.91
CA LYS A 230 -9.73 -6.46 10.33
C LYS A 230 -11.07 -5.97 10.88
N ALA A 231 -10.99 -5.03 11.80
CA ALA A 231 -12.16 -4.33 12.35
C ALA A 231 -11.90 -2.83 12.28
N ASN A 232 -12.94 -2.06 12.00
CA ASN A 232 -12.85 -0.61 12.03
C ASN A 232 -14.05 0.01 12.75
N ILE A 233 -13.80 1.15 13.34
CA ILE A 233 -14.80 2.02 13.95
C ILE A 233 -14.54 3.45 13.50
N GLY A 234 -15.60 4.16 13.18
CA GLY A 234 -15.45 5.54 12.72
C GLY A 234 -16.74 6.31 12.75
N GLY A 235 -16.64 7.54 12.30
CA GLY A 235 -17.77 8.45 12.17
C GLY A 235 -17.57 9.42 11.03
N ARG A 236 -18.68 9.80 10.41
CA ARG A 236 -18.74 10.79 9.36
C ARG A 236 -19.72 11.90 9.75
N ILE A 237 -19.28 13.12 9.61
CA ILE A 237 -20.11 14.32 9.73
C ILE A 237 -20.38 14.83 8.32
N LYS A 238 -21.65 15.10 7.98
CA LYS A 238 -22.08 15.74 6.74
C LYS A 238 -22.90 16.97 7.04
N ILE A 239 -22.42 18.12 6.57
CA ILE A 239 -23.12 19.42 6.67
C ILE A 239 -23.23 19.96 5.25
N LEU A 240 -24.45 20.00 4.72
CA LEU A 240 -24.73 20.33 3.31
C LEU A 240 -23.94 19.39 2.38
N LEU A 241 -22.97 19.93 1.64
CA LEU A 241 -22.11 19.19 0.74
C LEU A 241 -20.80 18.75 1.39
N PHE A 242 -20.41 19.36 2.49
CA PHE A 242 -19.14 19.10 3.14
C PHE A 242 -19.20 17.87 4.04
N THR A 243 -18.16 17.06 3.97
CA THR A 243 -18.01 15.87 4.81
C THR A 243 -16.67 15.82 5.48
N ILE A 244 -16.66 15.37 6.71
CA ILE A 244 -15.46 15.02 7.47
C ILE A 244 -15.68 13.60 7.98
N HIS A 245 -14.68 12.75 7.83
CA HIS A 245 -14.72 11.42 8.44
C HIS A 245 -13.41 11.12 9.16
N VAL A 246 -13.56 10.35 10.21
CA VAL A 246 -12.45 9.84 11.01
C VAL A 246 -12.75 8.39 11.31
N ASP A 247 -11.77 7.52 11.12
CA ASP A 247 -11.89 6.13 11.53
C ASP A 247 -10.55 5.57 12.02
N TRP A 248 -10.67 4.55 12.84
CA TRP A 248 -9.57 3.72 13.28
C TRP A 248 -9.82 2.30 12.82
N THR A 249 -8.86 1.71 12.16
CA THR A 249 -8.86 0.33 11.69
C THR A 249 -7.81 -0.47 12.44
N LYS A 250 -8.26 -1.50 13.12
CA LYS A 250 -7.42 -2.53 13.72
C LYS A 250 -7.25 -3.68 12.73
N ALA A 251 -6.02 -3.90 12.30
CA ALA A 251 -5.63 -4.96 11.38
C ALA A 251 -4.27 -5.52 11.82
N GLU A 252 -3.44 -5.98 10.88
CA GLU A 252 -2.02 -6.27 11.17
C GLU A 252 -1.29 -5.01 11.66
N TYR A 253 -1.64 -3.86 11.08
CA TYR A 253 -1.21 -2.53 11.52
C TYR A 253 -2.41 -1.74 12.01
N ASP A 254 -2.18 -0.83 12.95
CA ASP A 254 -3.17 0.16 13.32
C ASP A 254 -3.17 1.29 12.28
N ILE A 255 -4.35 1.61 11.76
CA ILE A 255 -4.51 2.66 10.75
C ILE A 255 -5.53 3.67 11.28
N PHE A 256 -5.10 4.91 11.40
CA PHE A 256 -5.99 6.04 11.70
C PHE A 256 -6.19 6.85 10.42
N THR A 257 -7.45 7.10 10.05
CA THR A 257 -7.81 7.78 8.82
C THR A 257 -8.55 9.07 9.13
N VAL A 258 -8.16 10.15 8.48
CA VAL A 258 -8.90 11.42 8.47
C VAL A 258 -9.14 11.84 7.03
N GLY A 259 -10.37 12.22 6.70
CA GLY A 259 -10.70 12.70 5.37
C GLY A 259 -11.71 13.84 5.39
N PHE A 260 -11.54 14.73 4.41
CA PHE A 260 -12.40 15.87 4.14
C PHE A 260 -12.92 15.75 2.71
N GLY A 261 -14.20 15.98 2.50
CA GLY A 261 -14.77 15.76 1.19
C GLY A 261 -16.00 16.58 0.89
N LEU A 262 -16.42 16.40 -0.37
CA LEU A 262 -17.66 16.91 -0.91
C LEU A 262 -18.53 15.72 -1.30
N ASN A 263 -19.76 15.70 -0.81
CA ASN A 263 -20.72 14.65 -1.11
C ASN A 263 -22.04 15.26 -1.56
N SER A 264 -22.42 14.96 -2.77
CA SER A 264 -23.73 15.34 -3.32
C SER A 264 -24.61 14.11 -3.41
N ASP A 265 -25.68 14.10 -2.65
CA ASP A 265 -26.80 13.19 -2.87
C ASP A 265 -27.66 13.79 -3.98
N ILE A 266 -27.29 13.59 -5.24
CA ILE A 266 -28.17 13.90 -6.36
C ILE A 266 -29.27 12.84 -6.37
N GLY A 267 -30.09 12.88 -5.34
CA GLY A 267 -31.22 12.01 -5.18
C GLY A 267 -32.48 12.72 -5.61
N SER A 268 -33.22 12.18 -6.54
CA SER A 268 -34.64 12.35 -6.85
C SER A 268 -35.17 13.75 -7.27
N GLY A 269 -34.39 14.80 -7.24
CA GLY A 269 -34.87 16.14 -7.54
C GLY A 269 -34.52 16.70 -8.93
N LEU A 270 -33.43 16.22 -9.57
CA LEU A 270 -32.93 16.78 -10.84
C LEU A 270 -33.12 15.84 -12.05
N ILE A 271 -33.39 14.57 -11.86
CA ILE A 271 -33.65 13.62 -12.95
C ILE A 271 -35.14 13.29 -13.08
N GLY A 272 -35.92 13.49 -12.03
CA GLY A 272 -37.40 13.35 -12.07
C GLY A 272 -38.12 14.44 -12.85
N GLY A 273 -37.45 15.51 -13.26
CA GLY A 273 -38.01 16.60 -14.04
C GLY A 273 -37.70 16.57 -15.55
N ILE A 274 -37.05 15.53 -16.04
CA ILE A 274 -36.68 15.41 -17.47
C ILE A 274 -37.35 14.22 -18.16
N ILE A 275 -38.08 13.39 -17.41
CA ILE A 275 -38.79 12.20 -17.93
C ILE A 275 -40.28 12.21 -17.46
N ASP A 276 -40.99 13.31 -17.59
CA ASP A 276 -42.43 13.39 -17.67
C ASP A 276 -42.83 14.11 -18.97
#